data_28723999be6994a1925b7e8cc7811a3a
#
_entry.id   28723999be6994a1925b7e8cc7811a3a
#
_cell.length_a   1.000
_cell.length_b   1.000
_cell.length_c   1.000
_cell.angle_alpha   90.00
_cell.angle_beta   90.00
_cell.angle_gamma   90.00
#
_symmetry.space_group_name_H-M   'P 1'
#
loop_
_entity.id
_entity.type
_entity.pdbx_description
1 polymer ?
#
loop_
_entity_poly.entity_id
_entity_poly.type
_entity_poly.pdbx_seq_one_letter_code
_entity_poly.pdbx_strand_id
1 'polypeptide(L)'
;MQHGKHAITIDGVRQVFHVFGTGPLCLAHPGGPGFGWEYLRMPALEQHLTMVYLEPIGTGDSGRLPARRDYRLDVWARFLHGVAEHLGAPKVLVLGHSHGGFVAQRYALEHPDTLAGLILYATAPVLDADFWAAAMSNLELFPQQHPDQPEAAGMFGAYQATLAAPDDDAITHGLRRIMPVYFADYWAHEGRLAPVRAALRAWVDPLHGEEPAPFDVRRQLSSIATPALVLTGEHDFLCGPRWAAELHDAIPGSQLTILERSGHMAHLEEPEAFSRAVAGFSAKLPAR
;
A
#
# COMPACT_ATOMS: atom_id res chain seq x y z
N MET A 1 -21.31 9.57 7.22
CA MET A 1 -20.34 10.46 6.55
C MET A 1 -20.74 10.57 5.09
N GLN A 2 -20.58 11.73 4.47
CA GLN A 2 -20.92 11.93 3.04
C GLN A 2 -19.85 11.25 2.17
N HIS A 3 -20.26 10.55 1.13
CA HIS A 3 -19.35 9.96 0.15
C HIS A 3 -18.67 11.06 -0.68
N GLY A 4 -17.46 10.78 -1.14
CA GLY A 4 -16.70 11.65 -2.03
C GLY A 4 -15.41 12.20 -1.42
N LYS A 5 -14.92 13.28 -2.00
CA LYS A 5 -13.66 13.92 -1.64
C LYS A 5 -13.83 14.86 -0.45
N HIS A 6 -12.93 14.74 0.51
CA HIS A 6 -12.83 15.56 1.71
C HIS A 6 -11.43 16.15 1.84
N ALA A 7 -11.32 17.24 2.60
CA ALA A 7 -10.03 17.83 2.93
C ALA A 7 -10.08 18.43 4.34
N ILE A 8 -9.01 18.23 5.07
CA ILE A 8 -8.77 18.82 6.40
C ILE A 8 -7.39 19.44 6.44
N THR A 9 -7.09 20.16 7.48
CA THR A 9 -5.76 20.71 7.73
C THR A 9 -5.17 20.06 8.98
N ILE A 10 -3.99 19.46 8.84
CA ILE A 10 -3.22 18.85 9.92
C ILE A 10 -1.87 19.56 9.96
N ASP A 11 -1.48 20.14 11.08
CA ASP A 11 -0.23 20.89 11.26
C ASP A 11 0.00 21.98 10.17
N GLY A 12 -1.07 22.63 9.72
CA GLY A 12 -1.00 23.66 8.68
C GLY A 12 -0.91 23.10 7.23
N VAL A 13 -0.87 21.79 7.06
CA VAL A 13 -0.81 21.11 5.76
C VAL A 13 -2.17 20.49 5.41
N ARG A 14 -2.61 20.71 4.17
CA ARG A 14 -3.85 20.12 3.66
C ARG A 14 -3.70 18.61 3.51
N GLN A 15 -4.63 17.84 4.09
CA GLN A 15 -4.77 16.41 3.90
C GLN A 15 -6.08 16.12 3.19
N VAL A 16 -6.01 15.46 2.04
CA VAL A 16 -7.16 15.02 1.25
C VAL A 16 -7.39 13.53 1.44
N PHE A 17 -8.66 13.14 1.47
CA PHE A 17 -9.07 11.74 1.52
C PHE A 17 -10.44 11.57 0.84
N HIS A 18 -10.74 10.33 0.45
CA HIS A 18 -11.96 9.98 -0.28
C HIS A 18 -12.73 8.91 0.47
N VAL A 19 -14.03 9.11 0.66
CA VAL A 19 -14.92 8.22 1.44
C VAL A 19 -15.88 7.51 0.51
N PHE A 20 -15.91 6.17 0.60
CA PHE A 20 -16.86 5.31 -0.13
C PHE A 20 -17.30 4.15 0.74
N GLY A 21 -18.48 3.61 0.43
CA GLY A 21 -19.00 2.43 1.11
C GLY A 21 -19.70 2.71 2.43
N THR A 22 -20.11 1.64 3.10
CA THR A 22 -20.85 1.68 4.37
C THR A 22 -20.38 0.56 5.30
N GLY A 23 -20.34 0.83 6.60
CA GLY A 23 -19.88 -0.11 7.61
C GLY A 23 -18.79 0.48 8.51
N PRO A 24 -18.01 -0.36 9.20
CA PRO A 24 -16.87 0.08 9.98
C PRO A 24 -15.86 0.89 9.17
N LEU A 25 -15.27 1.91 9.80
CA LEU A 25 -14.26 2.76 9.15
C LEU A 25 -12.95 1.99 8.92
N CYS A 26 -12.46 2.04 7.67
CA CYS A 26 -11.16 1.52 7.28
C CYS A 26 -10.37 2.60 6.54
N LEU A 27 -9.32 3.10 7.15
CA LEU A 27 -8.39 4.03 6.53
C LEU A 27 -7.42 3.25 5.66
N ALA A 28 -7.37 3.58 4.37
CA ALA A 28 -6.53 2.89 3.39
C ALA A 28 -5.41 3.83 2.92
N HIS A 29 -4.16 3.46 3.20
CA HIS A 29 -2.97 4.18 2.75
C HIS A 29 -2.35 3.48 1.54
N PRO A 30 -2.21 4.16 0.38
CA PRO A 30 -1.65 3.56 -0.83
C PRO A 30 -0.14 3.34 -0.73
N GLY A 31 0.40 2.66 -1.74
CA GLY A 31 1.82 2.41 -1.91
C GLY A 31 2.61 3.61 -2.46
N GLY A 32 3.81 3.36 -2.86
CA GLY A 32 4.77 4.35 -3.37
C GLY A 32 6.06 4.34 -2.57
N PRO A 33 6.51 5.44 -1.96
CA PRO A 33 5.82 6.73 -1.79
C PRO A 33 5.52 7.41 -3.13
N GLY A 34 4.47 8.26 -3.13
CA GLY A 34 4.15 9.09 -4.29
C GLY A 34 3.10 8.51 -5.25
N PHE A 35 2.44 7.39 -4.94
CA PHE A 35 1.35 6.87 -5.79
C PHE A 35 0.00 7.52 -5.48
N GLY A 36 -0.82 7.73 -6.51
CA GLY A 36 -2.21 8.11 -6.36
C GLY A 36 -3.02 7.01 -5.68
N TRP A 37 -4.12 7.38 -5.05
CA TRP A 37 -4.97 6.46 -4.30
C TRP A 37 -5.90 5.63 -5.18
N GLU A 38 -6.16 6.06 -6.42
CA GLU A 38 -7.23 5.55 -7.28
C GLU A 38 -7.07 4.06 -7.61
N TYR A 39 -5.85 3.59 -7.79
CA TYR A 39 -5.58 2.18 -8.07
C TYR A 39 -5.97 1.27 -6.89
N LEU A 40 -5.93 1.81 -5.66
CA LEU A 40 -6.24 1.07 -4.44
C LEU A 40 -7.74 0.96 -4.18
N ARG A 41 -8.59 1.56 -5.03
CA ARG A 41 -10.02 1.51 -4.84
C ARG A 41 -10.57 0.08 -4.93
N MET A 42 -11.36 -0.32 -3.94
CA MET A 42 -11.86 -1.69 -3.75
C MET A 42 -13.39 -1.71 -3.63
N PRO A 43 -14.14 -1.59 -4.75
CA PRO A 43 -15.62 -1.50 -4.72
C PRO A 43 -16.30 -2.70 -4.04
N ALA A 44 -15.72 -3.90 -4.13
CA ALA A 44 -16.25 -5.08 -3.46
C ALA A 44 -16.14 -4.96 -1.93
N LEU A 45 -15.07 -4.35 -1.44
CA LEU A 45 -14.86 -4.12 -0.01
C LEU A 45 -15.70 -2.95 0.53
N GLU A 46 -16.01 -1.97 -0.31
CA GLU A 46 -16.91 -0.84 0.00
C GLU A 46 -18.35 -1.29 0.35
N GLN A 47 -18.72 -2.51 0.04
CA GLN A 47 -20.00 -3.10 0.44
C GLN A 47 -20.02 -3.52 1.93
N HIS A 48 -18.87 -3.66 2.56
CA HIS A 48 -18.70 -4.15 3.91
C HIS A 48 -18.07 -3.13 4.86
N LEU A 49 -17.33 -2.18 4.32
CA LEU A 49 -16.57 -1.18 5.07
C LEU A 49 -16.81 0.23 4.53
N THR A 50 -16.76 1.22 5.39
CA THR A 50 -16.58 2.60 4.98
C THR A 50 -15.09 2.82 4.73
N MET A 51 -14.70 2.75 3.47
CA MET A 51 -13.32 2.94 3.04
C MET A 51 -12.97 4.42 2.96
N VAL A 52 -11.86 4.78 3.59
CA VAL A 52 -11.30 6.14 3.60
C VAL A 52 -9.94 6.08 2.93
N TYR A 53 -9.91 6.33 1.62
CA TYR A 53 -8.67 6.32 0.83
C TYR A 53 -7.93 7.64 0.99
N LEU A 54 -6.71 7.60 1.47
CA LEU A 54 -5.90 8.79 1.63
C LEU A 54 -5.21 9.18 0.31
N GLU A 55 -5.19 10.48 0.01
CA GLU A 55 -4.15 11.04 -0.85
C GLU A 55 -2.95 11.36 0.06
N PRO A 56 -1.85 10.58 0.05
CA PRO A 56 -0.72 10.86 0.92
C PRO A 56 -0.21 12.30 0.77
N ILE A 57 0.30 12.89 1.85
CA ILE A 57 0.98 14.19 1.75
C ILE A 57 2.09 14.13 0.68
N GLY A 58 2.15 15.15 -0.16
CA GLY A 58 3.04 15.19 -1.32
C GLY A 58 2.41 14.68 -2.61
N THR A 59 1.19 14.13 -2.59
CA THR A 59 0.50 13.61 -3.77
C THR A 59 -0.85 14.30 -3.99
N GLY A 60 -1.36 14.20 -5.20
CA GLY A 60 -2.69 14.70 -5.57
C GLY A 60 -2.94 16.15 -5.15
N ASP A 61 -4.09 16.34 -4.51
CA ASP A 61 -4.51 17.62 -3.95
C ASP A 61 -4.16 17.78 -2.45
N SER A 62 -3.46 16.79 -1.88
CA SER A 62 -2.85 16.93 -0.56
C SER A 62 -1.68 17.92 -0.60
N GLY A 63 -1.47 18.61 0.51
CA GLY A 63 -0.38 19.58 0.65
C GLY A 63 1.00 18.92 0.66
N ARG A 64 2.02 19.74 0.59
CA ARG A 64 3.43 19.34 0.64
C ARG A 64 4.08 19.85 1.92
N LEU A 65 5.01 19.07 2.46
CA LEU A 65 5.84 19.52 3.56
C LEU A 65 6.93 20.48 3.08
N PRO A 66 7.39 21.41 3.94
CA PRO A 66 8.37 22.44 3.54
C PRO A 66 9.73 21.88 3.12
N ALA A 67 10.16 20.79 3.73
CA ALA A 67 11.45 20.19 3.45
C ALA A 67 11.33 18.69 3.19
N ARG A 68 12.18 18.18 2.30
CA ARG A 68 12.22 16.74 1.95
C ARG A 68 12.45 15.85 3.17
N ARG A 69 13.37 16.22 4.05
CA ARG A 69 13.68 15.49 5.29
C ARG A 69 12.49 15.33 6.26
N ASP A 70 11.40 16.06 6.04
CA ASP A 70 10.20 15.99 6.87
C ASP A 70 9.28 14.82 6.44
N TYR A 71 9.51 14.23 5.27
CA TYR A 71 8.78 13.07 4.78
C TYR A 71 9.34 11.79 5.40
N ARG A 72 8.84 11.45 6.58
CA ARG A 72 9.22 10.25 7.35
C ARG A 72 7.98 9.43 7.67
N LEU A 73 8.15 8.17 7.95
CA LEU A 73 7.04 7.24 8.24
C LEU A 73 6.21 7.67 9.46
N ASP A 74 6.83 8.20 10.50
CA ASP A 74 6.12 8.77 11.65
C ASP A 74 5.28 9.99 11.27
N VAL A 75 5.70 10.77 10.30
CA VAL A 75 4.92 11.90 9.80
C VAL A 75 3.72 11.43 8.99
N TRP A 76 3.87 10.48 8.08
CA TRP A 76 2.72 9.88 7.38
C TRP A 76 1.75 9.20 8.36
N ALA A 77 2.25 8.48 9.38
CA ALA A 77 1.42 7.89 10.42
C ALA A 77 0.63 8.94 11.21
N ARG A 78 1.24 10.08 11.52
CA ARG A 78 0.58 11.21 12.18
C ARG A 78 -0.52 11.83 11.31
N PHE A 79 -0.32 11.97 10.00
CA PHE A 79 -1.37 12.44 9.08
C PHE A 79 -2.52 11.43 8.98
N LEU A 80 -2.22 10.14 8.95
CA LEU A 80 -3.23 9.09 9.03
C LEU A 80 -4.03 9.19 10.34
N HIS A 81 -3.34 9.42 11.47
CA HIS A 81 -3.97 9.61 12.78
C HIS A 81 -4.87 10.85 12.81
N GLY A 82 -4.43 11.97 12.27
CA GLY A 82 -5.24 13.18 12.19
C GLY A 82 -6.52 13.00 11.38
N VAL A 83 -6.51 12.16 10.34
CA VAL A 83 -7.74 11.79 9.62
C VAL A 83 -8.63 10.94 10.53
N ALA A 84 -8.09 9.95 11.26
CA ALA A 84 -8.87 9.13 12.20
C ALA A 84 -9.54 9.98 13.28
N GLU A 85 -8.82 10.93 13.88
CA GLU A 85 -9.36 11.86 14.87
C GLU A 85 -10.48 12.75 14.28
N HIS A 86 -10.26 13.31 13.07
CA HIS A 86 -11.28 14.11 12.40
C HIS A 86 -12.58 13.34 12.16
N LEU A 87 -12.47 12.05 11.84
CA LEU A 87 -13.62 11.17 11.62
C LEU A 87 -14.37 10.84 12.91
N GLY A 88 -13.80 11.14 14.08
CA GLY A 88 -14.42 10.97 15.38
C GLY A 88 -14.69 9.52 15.78
N ALA A 89 -14.06 8.56 15.12
CA ALA A 89 -14.19 7.15 15.45
C ALA A 89 -13.24 6.78 16.60
N PRO A 90 -13.73 6.12 17.67
CA PRO A 90 -12.87 5.73 18.78
C PRO A 90 -11.77 4.76 18.36
N LYS A 91 -12.07 3.89 17.39
CA LYS A 91 -11.11 2.96 16.77
C LYS A 91 -11.43 2.78 15.30
N VAL A 92 -10.38 2.62 14.48
CA VAL A 92 -10.47 2.42 13.03
C VAL A 92 -9.72 1.17 12.61
N LEU A 93 -10.13 0.58 11.49
CA LEU A 93 -9.26 -0.32 10.72
C LEU A 93 -8.24 0.52 9.96
N VAL A 94 -7.02 0.03 9.87
CA VAL A 94 -5.98 0.61 8.99
C VAL A 94 -5.53 -0.46 8.01
N LEU A 95 -5.66 -0.17 6.73
CA LEU A 95 -5.13 -0.96 5.63
C LEU A 95 -3.97 -0.21 4.99
N GLY A 96 -2.78 -0.78 5.03
CA GLY A 96 -1.61 -0.24 4.35
C GLY A 96 -1.15 -1.16 3.22
N HIS A 97 -1.10 -0.63 1.99
CA HIS A 97 -0.57 -1.34 0.84
C HIS A 97 0.87 -0.92 0.55
N SER A 98 1.78 -1.89 0.40
CA SER A 98 3.18 -1.62 0.03
C SER A 98 3.83 -0.61 0.98
N HIS A 99 4.29 0.56 0.52
CA HIS A 99 4.77 1.66 1.37
C HIS A 99 3.73 2.05 2.44
N GLY A 100 2.44 2.08 2.11
CA GLY A 100 1.37 2.31 3.09
C GLY A 100 1.36 1.28 4.22
N GLY A 101 1.89 0.07 3.98
CA GLY A 101 2.07 -0.95 5.01
C GLY A 101 3.19 -0.59 6.01
N PHE A 102 4.26 0.08 5.58
CA PHE A 102 5.25 0.64 6.50
C PHE A 102 4.64 1.74 7.39
N VAL A 103 3.81 2.60 6.78
CA VAL A 103 3.05 3.64 7.51
C VAL A 103 2.08 3.00 8.50
N ALA A 104 1.35 1.95 8.11
CA ALA A 104 0.41 1.25 8.97
C ALA A 104 1.09 0.55 10.16
N GLN A 105 2.29 -0.04 9.95
CA GLN A 105 3.09 -0.61 11.02
C GLN A 105 3.54 0.48 12.01
N ARG A 106 4.00 1.62 11.50
CA ARG A 106 4.38 2.77 12.35
C ARG A 106 3.17 3.28 13.13
N TYR A 107 2.02 3.40 12.48
CA TYR A 107 0.77 3.79 13.14
C TYR A 107 0.39 2.82 14.27
N ALA A 108 0.48 1.51 14.03
CA ALA A 108 0.15 0.51 15.03
C ALA A 108 1.05 0.57 16.27
N LEU A 109 2.31 0.96 16.10
CA LEU A 109 3.28 1.13 17.20
C LEU A 109 3.07 2.43 17.98
N GLU A 110 2.64 3.51 17.31
CA GLU A 110 2.49 4.85 17.91
C GLU A 110 1.09 5.13 18.43
N HIS A 111 0.05 4.54 17.81
CA HIS A 111 -1.35 4.79 18.12
C HIS A 111 -2.18 3.50 18.37
N PRO A 112 -1.70 2.55 19.18
CA PRO A 112 -2.37 1.25 19.36
C PRO A 112 -3.79 1.37 19.90
N ASP A 113 -4.08 2.38 20.71
CA ASP A 113 -5.39 2.56 21.36
C ASP A 113 -6.50 2.98 20.38
N THR A 114 -6.14 3.56 19.25
CA THR A 114 -7.08 4.02 18.21
C THR A 114 -7.29 2.98 17.10
N LEU A 115 -6.63 1.82 17.20
CA LEU A 115 -6.64 0.79 16.19
C LEU A 115 -7.60 -0.35 16.55
N ALA A 116 -8.60 -0.61 15.70
CA ALA A 116 -9.50 -1.75 15.82
C ALA A 116 -8.92 -3.02 15.19
N GLY A 117 -8.17 -2.87 14.10
CA GLY A 117 -7.50 -3.95 13.39
C GLY A 117 -6.53 -3.40 12.35
N LEU A 118 -5.49 -4.15 12.09
CA LEU A 118 -4.39 -3.82 11.17
C LEU A 118 -4.42 -4.75 9.96
N ILE A 119 -4.36 -4.22 8.76
CA ILE A 119 -4.28 -4.98 7.51
C ILE A 119 -3.00 -4.58 6.80
N LEU A 120 -2.03 -5.47 6.80
CA LEU A 120 -0.72 -5.33 6.16
C LEU A 120 -0.77 -6.04 4.80
N TYR A 121 -0.92 -5.26 3.74
CA TYR A 121 -1.11 -5.78 2.40
C TYR A 121 0.12 -5.53 1.54
N ALA A 122 0.72 -6.63 1.04
CA ALA A 122 1.88 -6.60 0.13
C ALA A 122 2.99 -5.65 0.64
N THR A 123 3.45 -5.89 1.87
CA THR A 123 4.45 -5.06 2.56
C THR A 123 5.47 -5.93 3.31
N ALA A 124 6.47 -5.31 3.92
CA ALA A 124 7.55 -5.98 4.62
C ALA A 124 7.81 -5.33 6.00
N PRO A 125 8.49 -6.02 6.94
CA PRO A 125 8.85 -5.44 8.24
C PRO A 125 10.13 -4.59 8.19
N VAL A 126 10.81 -4.60 7.06
CA VAL A 126 12.13 -3.98 6.88
C VAL A 126 12.27 -3.45 5.45
N LEU A 127 13.05 -2.40 5.30
CA LEU A 127 13.48 -1.85 4.02
C LEU A 127 14.99 -1.66 4.10
N ASP A 128 15.73 -2.68 3.72
CA ASP A 128 17.19 -2.74 3.77
C ASP A 128 17.79 -3.27 2.46
N ALA A 129 19.10 -3.45 2.42
CA ALA A 129 19.79 -3.94 1.22
C ALA A 129 19.34 -5.36 0.83
N ASP A 130 19.00 -6.22 1.78
CA ASP A 130 18.50 -7.58 1.50
C ASP A 130 17.11 -7.56 0.86
N PHE A 131 16.24 -6.66 1.33
CA PHE A 131 14.93 -6.41 0.72
C PHE A 131 15.06 -6.03 -0.76
N TRP A 132 15.91 -5.05 -1.05
CA TRP A 132 16.10 -4.58 -2.42
C TRP A 132 16.80 -5.62 -3.31
N ALA A 133 17.80 -6.34 -2.78
CA ALA A 133 18.48 -7.39 -3.52
C ALA A 133 17.50 -8.51 -3.92
N ALA A 134 16.63 -8.93 -3.00
CA ALA A 134 15.60 -9.93 -3.29
C ALA A 134 14.61 -9.46 -4.36
N ALA A 135 14.11 -8.21 -4.25
CA ALA A 135 13.20 -7.63 -5.22
C ALA A 135 13.83 -7.54 -6.63
N MET A 136 15.07 -7.08 -6.72
CA MET A 136 15.77 -6.98 -8.02
C MET A 136 16.04 -8.35 -8.62
N SER A 137 16.43 -9.34 -7.81
CA SER A 137 16.63 -10.71 -8.29
C SER A 137 15.32 -11.31 -8.85
N ASN A 138 14.20 -11.08 -8.17
CA ASN A 138 12.89 -11.54 -8.67
C ASN A 138 12.51 -10.84 -9.98
N LEU A 139 12.78 -9.55 -10.10
CA LEU A 139 12.49 -8.77 -11.30
C LEU A 139 13.37 -9.19 -12.49
N GLU A 140 14.61 -9.62 -12.26
CA GLU A 140 15.49 -10.19 -13.31
C GLU A 140 14.93 -11.50 -13.89
N LEU A 141 14.15 -12.25 -13.10
CA LEU A 141 13.52 -13.48 -13.55
C LEU A 141 12.20 -13.24 -14.32
N PHE A 142 11.65 -12.04 -14.28
CA PHE A 142 10.36 -11.71 -14.88
C PHE A 142 10.24 -12.07 -16.38
N PRO A 143 11.25 -11.82 -17.25
CA PRO A 143 11.18 -12.24 -18.64
C PRO A 143 11.13 -13.77 -18.84
N GLN A 144 11.72 -14.53 -17.93
CA GLN A 144 11.70 -16.01 -17.97
C GLN A 144 10.35 -16.56 -17.55
N GLN A 145 9.63 -15.85 -16.69
CA GLN A 145 8.28 -16.21 -16.25
C GLN A 145 7.23 -15.85 -17.33
N HIS A 146 7.56 -14.91 -18.24
CA HIS A 146 6.68 -14.43 -19.30
C HIS A 146 7.36 -14.49 -20.69
N PRO A 147 7.80 -15.68 -21.15
CA PRO A 147 8.61 -15.81 -22.38
C PRO A 147 7.85 -15.40 -23.64
N ASP A 148 6.52 -15.52 -23.63
CA ASP A 148 5.65 -15.18 -24.77
C ASP A 148 5.31 -13.68 -24.85
N GLN A 149 5.84 -12.87 -23.93
CA GLN A 149 5.58 -11.43 -23.83
C GLN A 149 6.82 -10.62 -24.20
N PRO A 150 6.91 -10.07 -25.42
CA PRO A 150 8.10 -9.30 -25.86
C PRO A 150 8.41 -8.09 -24.95
N GLU A 151 7.38 -7.51 -24.34
CA GLU A 151 7.49 -6.39 -23.40
C GLU A 151 8.27 -6.76 -22.13
N ALA A 152 8.19 -8.02 -21.69
CA ALA A 152 8.81 -8.50 -20.45
C ALA A 152 10.34 -8.35 -20.46
N ALA A 153 10.98 -8.54 -21.60
CA ALA A 153 12.45 -8.46 -21.74
C ALA A 153 13.05 -7.11 -21.32
N GLY A 154 12.28 -6.02 -21.45
CA GLY A 154 12.73 -4.67 -21.10
C GLY A 154 12.34 -4.18 -19.71
N MET A 155 11.61 -4.99 -18.91
CA MET A 155 11.01 -4.52 -17.66
C MET A 155 12.02 -4.15 -16.58
N PHE A 156 13.10 -4.91 -16.43
CA PHE A 156 14.15 -4.60 -15.46
C PHE A 156 14.75 -3.20 -15.70
N GLY A 157 15.19 -2.91 -16.93
CA GLY A 157 15.73 -1.60 -17.28
C GLY A 157 14.70 -0.47 -17.19
N ALA A 158 13.43 -0.77 -17.54
CA ALA A 158 12.34 0.18 -17.40
C ALA A 158 12.04 0.50 -15.92
N TYR A 159 12.13 -0.49 -15.04
CA TYR A 159 11.97 -0.29 -13.60
C TYR A 159 13.05 0.62 -13.02
N GLN A 160 14.32 0.36 -13.35
CA GLN A 160 15.46 1.22 -12.95
C GLN A 160 15.29 2.66 -13.45
N ALA A 161 14.90 2.83 -14.74
CA ALA A 161 14.64 4.14 -15.31
C ALA A 161 13.48 4.88 -14.63
N THR A 162 12.44 4.13 -14.19
CA THR A 162 11.31 4.71 -13.47
C THR A 162 11.72 5.22 -12.09
N LEU A 163 12.57 4.47 -11.38
CA LEU A 163 13.09 4.91 -10.08
C LEU A 163 13.98 6.17 -10.20
N ALA A 164 14.61 6.38 -11.35
CA ALA A 164 15.46 7.54 -11.65
C ALA A 164 14.71 8.69 -12.34
N ALA A 165 13.37 8.64 -12.40
CA ALA A 165 12.56 9.63 -13.11
C ALA A 165 12.71 11.03 -12.51
N PRO A 166 12.96 12.08 -13.32
CA PRO A 166 13.29 13.41 -12.80
C PRO A 166 12.07 14.23 -12.33
N ASP A 167 10.88 13.88 -12.79
CA ASP A 167 9.65 14.65 -12.54
C ASP A 167 8.40 13.76 -12.51
N ASP A 168 7.25 14.37 -12.13
CA ASP A 168 5.97 13.69 -11.95
C ASP A 168 5.42 13.06 -13.24
N ASP A 169 5.68 13.66 -14.39
CA ASP A 169 5.23 13.12 -15.68
C ASP A 169 6.08 11.92 -16.09
N ALA A 170 7.40 11.99 -15.91
CA ALA A 170 8.31 10.89 -16.18
C ALA A 170 8.06 9.68 -15.31
N ILE A 171 7.87 9.85 -13.98
CA ILE A 171 7.57 8.74 -13.09
C ILE A 171 6.19 8.15 -13.38
N THR A 172 5.19 8.96 -13.68
CA THR A 172 3.86 8.48 -14.09
C THR A 172 3.93 7.65 -15.36
N HIS A 173 4.68 8.10 -16.37
CA HIS A 173 4.89 7.36 -17.62
C HIS A 173 5.63 6.05 -17.36
N GLY A 174 6.72 6.11 -16.60
CA GLY A 174 7.51 4.94 -16.20
C GLY A 174 6.67 3.92 -15.46
N LEU A 175 5.89 4.34 -14.44
CA LEU A 175 5.01 3.47 -13.68
C LEU A 175 3.98 2.76 -14.56
N ARG A 176 3.36 3.48 -15.51
CA ARG A 176 2.45 2.87 -16.47
C ARG A 176 3.15 1.83 -17.35
N ARG A 177 4.40 2.08 -17.73
CA ARG A 177 5.20 1.14 -18.52
C ARG A 177 5.50 -0.13 -17.74
N ILE A 178 5.94 -0.01 -16.49
CA ILE A 178 6.33 -1.16 -15.66
C ILE A 178 5.16 -1.82 -14.93
N MET A 179 3.93 -1.33 -15.11
CA MET A 179 2.77 -1.88 -14.42
C MET A 179 2.67 -3.42 -14.49
N PRO A 180 2.98 -4.09 -15.62
CA PRO A 180 2.91 -5.54 -15.70
C PRO A 180 3.70 -6.29 -14.63
N VAL A 181 4.82 -5.77 -14.14
CA VAL A 181 5.65 -6.46 -13.13
C VAL A 181 4.97 -6.60 -11.76
N TYR A 182 3.94 -5.81 -11.51
CA TYR A 182 3.18 -5.85 -10.25
C TYR A 182 2.07 -6.91 -10.23
N PHE A 183 1.91 -7.68 -11.31
CA PHE A 183 0.87 -8.70 -11.48
C PHE A 183 1.48 -10.08 -11.72
N ALA A 184 0.77 -11.11 -11.30
CA ALA A 184 1.13 -12.49 -11.64
C ALA A 184 0.96 -12.73 -13.15
N ASP A 185 -0.15 -12.26 -13.73
CA ASP A 185 -0.41 -12.33 -15.17
C ASP A 185 -1.19 -11.10 -15.65
N TYR A 186 -0.46 -10.01 -15.90
CA TYR A 186 -1.05 -8.78 -16.40
C TYR A 186 -1.77 -8.98 -17.73
N TRP A 187 -1.14 -9.69 -18.66
CA TRP A 187 -1.63 -9.80 -20.05
C TRP A 187 -2.89 -10.64 -20.16
N ALA A 188 -3.06 -11.69 -19.35
CA ALA A 188 -4.32 -12.42 -19.26
C ALA A 188 -5.51 -11.54 -18.83
N HIS A 189 -5.22 -10.43 -18.17
CA HIS A 189 -6.22 -9.51 -17.63
C HIS A 189 -6.14 -8.10 -18.21
N GLU A 190 -5.37 -7.89 -19.29
CA GLU A 190 -5.06 -6.58 -19.85
C GLU A 190 -6.32 -5.76 -20.15
N GLY A 191 -7.35 -6.34 -20.73
CA GLY A 191 -8.59 -5.64 -21.06
C GLY A 191 -9.26 -4.99 -19.83
N ARG A 192 -9.16 -5.63 -18.67
CA ARG A 192 -9.67 -5.11 -17.38
C ARG A 192 -8.69 -4.14 -16.72
N LEU A 193 -7.40 -4.38 -16.88
CA LEU A 193 -6.34 -3.61 -16.23
C LEU A 193 -5.90 -2.37 -17.03
N ALA A 194 -6.12 -2.32 -18.34
CA ALA A 194 -5.73 -1.19 -19.18
C ALA A 194 -6.34 0.16 -18.71
N PRO A 195 -7.61 0.26 -18.29
CA PRO A 195 -8.14 1.50 -17.72
C PRO A 195 -7.44 1.90 -16.42
N VAL A 196 -7.08 0.94 -15.55
CA VAL A 196 -6.33 1.20 -14.32
C VAL A 196 -4.93 1.72 -14.67
N ARG A 197 -4.24 1.05 -15.60
CA ARG A 197 -2.92 1.47 -16.13
C ARG A 197 -2.95 2.91 -16.64
N ALA A 198 -3.97 3.26 -17.44
CA ALA A 198 -4.11 4.59 -17.99
C ALA A 198 -4.40 5.66 -16.93
N ALA A 199 -5.12 5.30 -15.87
CA ALA A 199 -5.48 6.21 -14.78
C ALA A 199 -4.37 6.37 -13.73
N LEU A 200 -3.36 5.47 -13.69
CA LEU A 200 -2.26 5.57 -12.73
C LEU A 200 -1.60 6.93 -12.78
N ARG A 201 -1.39 7.50 -11.61
CA ARG A 201 -0.61 8.71 -11.39
C ARG A 201 0.39 8.50 -10.28
N ALA A 202 1.56 9.09 -10.45
CA ALA A 202 2.59 9.11 -9.43
C ALA A 202 3.26 10.49 -9.39
N TRP A 203 3.77 10.80 -8.24
CA TRP A 203 4.57 12.00 -7.97
C TRP A 203 5.96 11.54 -7.57
N VAL A 204 6.96 12.29 -7.96
CA VAL A 204 8.34 12.00 -7.55
C VAL A 204 8.39 11.95 -6.03
N ASP A 205 8.96 10.87 -5.53
CA ASP A 205 9.18 10.70 -4.10
C ASP A 205 9.88 11.97 -3.56
N PRO A 206 9.32 12.61 -2.54
CA PRO A 206 9.98 13.74 -1.89
C PRO A 206 11.42 13.45 -1.42
N LEU A 207 11.74 12.17 -1.19
CA LEU A 207 13.08 11.70 -0.82
C LEU A 207 13.94 11.28 -2.02
N HIS A 208 13.46 11.49 -3.26
CA HIS A 208 14.17 11.11 -4.48
C HIS A 208 15.60 11.67 -4.51
N GLY A 209 16.58 10.78 -4.68
CA GLY A 209 18.01 11.13 -4.68
C GLY A 209 18.66 11.25 -3.29
N GLU A 210 17.92 11.01 -2.22
CA GLU A 210 18.46 10.85 -0.86
C GLU A 210 18.47 9.36 -0.47
N GLU A 211 19.41 8.96 0.39
CA GLU A 211 19.32 7.63 0.98
C GLU A 211 18.06 7.53 1.85
N PRO A 212 17.16 6.56 1.60
CA PRO A 212 15.99 6.38 2.43
C PRO A 212 16.42 6.10 3.86
N ALA A 213 15.73 6.73 4.82
CA ALA A 213 15.94 6.41 6.23
C ALA A 213 15.69 4.91 6.45
N PRO A 214 16.59 4.19 7.12
CA PRO A 214 16.42 2.77 7.36
C PRO A 214 15.10 2.52 8.08
N PHE A 215 14.30 1.61 7.53
CA PHE A 215 13.11 1.12 8.19
C PHE A 215 13.34 -0.32 8.61
N ASP A 216 13.29 -0.58 9.90
CA ASP A 216 13.33 -1.92 10.47
C ASP A 216 12.54 -1.93 11.79
N VAL A 217 11.39 -2.56 11.77
CA VAL A 217 10.51 -2.68 12.94
C VAL A 217 10.43 -4.11 13.49
N ARG A 218 11.20 -5.04 12.95
CA ARG A 218 11.16 -6.47 13.32
C ARG A 218 11.17 -6.72 14.82
N ARG A 219 12.01 -5.98 15.55
CA ARG A 219 12.10 -6.09 17.01
C ARG A 219 10.91 -5.50 17.77
N GLN A 220 10.10 -4.68 17.11
CA GLN A 220 8.96 -3.98 17.70
C GLN A 220 7.63 -4.68 17.41
N LEU A 221 7.57 -5.54 16.37
CA LEU A 221 6.33 -6.17 15.90
C LEU A 221 5.63 -7.01 16.98
N SER A 222 6.41 -7.64 17.88
CA SER A 222 5.85 -8.42 18.99
C SER A 222 5.05 -7.58 20.00
N SER A 223 5.20 -6.26 19.99
CA SER A 223 4.41 -5.34 20.83
C SER A 223 3.05 -4.97 20.21
N ILE A 224 2.79 -5.32 18.95
CA ILE A 224 1.50 -5.07 18.30
C ILE A 224 0.48 -6.10 18.84
N ALA A 225 -0.34 -5.64 19.78
CA ALA A 225 -1.39 -6.46 20.39
C ALA A 225 -2.74 -6.39 19.63
N THR A 226 -2.86 -5.44 18.70
CA THR A 226 -4.05 -5.29 17.86
C THR A 226 -4.18 -6.46 16.90
N PRO A 227 -5.39 -7.03 16.71
CA PRO A 227 -5.61 -8.05 15.69
C PRO A 227 -5.07 -7.60 14.33
N ALA A 228 -4.32 -8.46 13.67
CA ALA A 228 -3.70 -8.16 12.39
C ALA A 228 -4.01 -9.22 11.32
N LEU A 229 -4.21 -8.76 10.08
CA LEU A 229 -4.23 -9.57 8.88
C LEU A 229 -3.03 -9.20 8.02
N VAL A 230 -2.19 -10.17 7.71
CA VAL A 230 -1.12 -10.05 6.73
C VAL A 230 -1.60 -10.69 5.44
N LEU A 231 -1.54 -9.97 4.32
CA LEU A 231 -2.06 -10.41 3.04
C LEU A 231 -1.08 -10.06 1.91
N THR A 232 -0.77 -11.03 1.05
CA THR A 232 0.06 -10.81 -0.14
C THR A 232 -0.33 -11.75 -1.27
N GLY A 233 0.16 -11.46 -2.48
CA GLY A 233 0.11 -12.39 -3.61
C GLY A 233 1.32 -13.33 -3.61
N GLU A 234 1.13 -14.56 -4.08
CA GLU A 234 2.18 -15.58 -4.21
C GLU A 234 3.30 -15.12 -5.15
N HIS A 235 2.94 -14.37 -6.19
CA HIS A 235 3.84 -13.89 -7.25
C HIS A 235 4.29 -12.45 -7.07
N ASP A 236 4.15 -11.89 -5.87
CA ASP A 236 4.62 -10.54 -5.58
C ASP A 236 6.16 -10.50 -5.59
N PHE A 237 6.75 -9.88 -6.60
CA PHE A 237 8.20 -9.81 -6.77
C PHE A 237 8.88 -8.95 -5.69
N LEU A 238 8.14 -8.00 -5.10
CA LEU A 238 8.66 -6.97 -4.19
C LEU A 238 8.43 -7.36 -2.73
N CYS A 239 7.17 -7.60 -2.35
CA CYS A 239 6.73 -7.85 -0.98
C CYS A 239 6.02 -9.22 -0.87
N GLY A 240 6.63 -10.25 -1.45
CA GLY A 240 6.05 -11.57 -1.56
C GLY A 240 5.97 -12.38 -0.26
N PRO A 241 5.67 -13.69 -0.38
CA PRO A 241 5.36 -14.57 0.75
C PRO A 241 6.41 -14.60 1.86
N ARG A 242 7.70 -14.46 1.52
CA ARG A 242 8.80 -14.40 2.52
C ARG A 242 8.54 -13.29 3.55
N TRP A 243 8.23 -12.09 3.08
CA TRP A 243 8.04 -10.93 3.94
C TRP A 243 6.72 -10.99 4.71
N ALA A 244 5.68 -11.56 4.08
CA ALA A 244 4.41 -11.80 4.73
C ALA A 244 4.53 -12.84 5.87
N ALA A 245 5.32 -13.89 5.66
CA ALA A 245 5.60 -14.88 6.70
C ALA A 245 6.36 -14.24 7.87
N GLU A 246 7.39 -13.42 7.59
CA GLU A 246 8.18 -12.73 8.63
C GLU A 246 7.29 -11.78 9.48
N LEU A 247 6.37 -11.05 8.84
CA LEU A 247 5.39 -10.23 9.55
C LEU A 247 4.44 -11.08 10.41
N HIS A 248 3.93 -12.18 9.85
CA HIS A 248 3.02 -13.08 10.54
C HIS A 248 3.67 -13.73 11.77
N ASP A 249 4.87 -14.22 11.62
CA ASP A 249 5.62 -14.88 12.71
C ASP A 249 5.95 -13.89 13.84
N ALA A 250 6.18 -12.62 13.50
CA ALA A 250 6.58 -11.60 14.46
C ALA A 250 5.40 -10.90 15.16
N ILE A 251 4.19 -10.86 14.55
CA ILE A 251 2.99 -10.21 15.13
C ILE A 251 2.11 -11.25 15.83
N PRO A 252 1.98 -11.23 17.17
CA PRO A 252 1.24 -12.24 17.90
C PRO A 252 -0.24 -12.31 17.47
N GLY A 253 -0.72 -13.52 17.16
CA GLY A 253 -2.13 -13.76 16.83
C GLY A 253 -2.58 -13.18 15.49
N SER A 254 -1.67 -12.73 14.63
CA SER A 254 -2.01 -12.30 13.29
C SER A 254 -2.56 -13.47 12.45
N GLN A 255 -3.29 -13.13 11.38
CA GLN A 255 -3.73 -14.06 10.36
C GLN A 255 -2.91 -13.83 9.11
N LEU A 256 -2.52 -14.91 8.39
CA LEU A 256 -1.83 -14.84 7.11
C LEU A 256 -2.76 -15.32 6.00
N THR A 257 -2.81 -14.56 4.90
CA THR A 257 -3.48 -14.94 3.66
C THR A 257 -2.56 -14.71 2.48
N ILE A 258 -2.29 -15.77 1.72
CA ILE A 258 -1.56 -15.69 0.46
C ILE A 258 -2.54 -15.97 -0.68
N LEU A 259 -2.61 -15.06 -1.66
CA LEU A 259 -3.46 -15.19 -2.84
C LEU A 259 -2.63 -15.82 -3.97
N GLU A 260 -2.98 -17.06 -4.32
CA GLU A 260 -2.12 -17.96 -5.12
C GLU A 260 -1.94 -17.52 -6.57
N ARG A 261 -2.84 -16.69 -7.10
CA ARG A 261 -2.81 -16.24 -8.51
C ARG A 261 -2.58 -14.75 -8.64
N SER A 262 -1.97 -14.14 -7.65
CA SER A 262 -1.79 -12.69 -7.59
C SER A 262 -0.35 -12.30 -7.37
N GLY A 263 0.02 -11.15 -7.92
CA GLY A 263 1.24 -10.42 -7.59
C GLY A 263 0.99 -9.34 -6.53
N HIS A 264 1.65 -8.20 -6.69
CA HIS A 264 1.60 -7.07 -5.76
C HIS A 264 0.23 -6.38 -5.70
N MET A 265 -0.59 -6.54 -6.75
CA MET A 265 -1.91 -5.91 -6.90
C MET A 265 -3.06 -6.92 -6.75
N ALA A 266 -2.98 -7.78 -5.74
CA ALA A 266 -3.91 -8.89 -5.52
C ALA A 266 -5.40 -8.46 -5.45
N HIS A 267 -5.70 -7.25 -4.97
CA HIS A 267 -7.06 -6.69 -4.96
C HIS A 267 -7.62 -6.44 -6.37
N LEU A 268 -6.76 -6.33 -7.37
CA LEU A 268 -7.13 -6.22 -8.79
C LEU A 268 -7.16 -7.58 -9.49
N GLU A 269 -6.33 -8.54 -9.07
CA GLU A 269 -6.25 -9.87 -9.70
C GLU A 269 -7.30 -10.83 -9.15
N GLU A 270 -7.44 -10.91 -7.84
CA GLU A 270 -8.39 -11.79 -7.13
C GLU A 270 -9.33 -10.98 -6.22
N PRO A 271 -10.14 -10.03 -6.76
CA PRO A 271 -10.90 -9.06 -5.96
C PRO A 271 -11.88 -9.70 -4.98
N GLU A 272 -12.51 -10.83 -5.36
CA GLU A 272 -13.46 -11.53 -4.48
C GLU A 272 -12.74 -12.26 -3.34
N ALA A 273 -11.58 -12.91 -3.61
CA ALA A 273 -10.80 -13.58 -2.59
C ALA A 273 -10.20 -12.58 -1.61
N PHE A 274 -9.65 -11.48 -2.14
CA PHE A 274 -9.15 -10.36 -1.35
C PHE A 274 -10.25 -9.79 -0.42
N SER A 275 -11.41 -9.46 -1.00
CA SER A 275 -12.53 -8.90 -0.23
C SER A 275 -13.05 -9.87 0.83
N ARG A 276 -13.15 -11.17 0.53
CA ARG A 276 -13.54 -12.17 1.55
C ARG A 276 -12.54 -12.25 2.69
N ALA A 277 -11.24 -12.19 2.42
CA ALA A 277 -10.22 -12.23 3.46
C ALA A 277 -10.33 -11.01 4.39
N VAL A 278 -10.42 -9.80 3.83
CA VAL A 278 -10.49 -8.56 4.60
C VAL A 278 -11.84 -8.42 5.33
N ALA A 279 -12.97 -8.69 4.68
CA ALA A 279 -14.28 -8.62 5.29
C ALA A 279 -14.45 -9.69 6.39
N GLY A 280 -13.96 -10.93 6.15
CA GLY A 280 -13.95 -12.00 7.13
C GLY A 280 -13.09 -11.71 8.36
N PHE A 281 -11.97 -11.04 8.18
CA PHE A 281 -11.14 -10.53 9.26
C PHE A 281 -11.89 -9.45 10.06
N SER A 282 -12.43 -8.44 9.37
CA SER A 282 -13.15 -7.35 10.01
C SER A 282 -14.36 -7.81 10.82
N ALA A 283 -15.10 -8.81 10.35
CA ALA A 283 -16.27 -9.36 11.02
C ALA A 283 -15.95 -10.10 12.34
N LYS A 284 -14.72 -10.53 12.54
CA LYS A 284 -14.26 -11.20 13.77
C LYS A 284 -13.75 -10.24 14.84
N LEU A 285 -13.60 -8.97 14.50
CA LEU A 285 -13.14 -7.97 15.47
C LEU A 285 -14.22 -7.70 16.52
N PRO A 286 -13.83 -7.37 17.78
CA PRO A 286 -14.78 -7.03 18.82
C PRO A 286 -15.77 -5.96 18.37
N ALA A 287 -17.04 -6.13 18.71
CA ALA A 287 -18.05 -5.10 18.47
C ALA A 287 -17.63 -3.80 19.15
N ARG A 288 -17.79 -2.69 18.45
CA ARG A 288 -17.41 -1.33 18.89
C ARG A 288 -18.43 -0.76 19.85
#